data_b69147ccfef140ea9d1c22a664f63934
#
_entry.id   b69147ccfef140ea9d1c22a664f63934
#
_cell.length_a   1.000
_cell.length_b   1.000
_cell.length_c   1.000
_cell.angle_alpha   90.00
_cell.angle_beta   90.00
_cell.angle_gamma   90.00
#
_symmetry.space_group_name_H-M   'P 1'
#
loop_
_entity.id
_entity.type
_entity.pdbx_description
1 polymer ?
#
loop_
_entity_poly.entity_id
_entity_poly.type
_entity_poly.pdbx_seq_one_letter_code
_entity_poly.pdbx_strand_id
1 'polypeptide(L)' 'MKEILEGPVLSEIDVQTASGIVTSVITTRSVRELELQVGSEVIAFVKSTEVSIAKL' A
#
# COMPACT_ATOMS: atom_id res chain seq x y z
N MET A 1 -1.48 5.00 7.37
CA MET A 1 -1.91 3.63 7.07
C MET A 1 -3.13 3.27 7.86
N LYS A 2 -4.10 2.68 7.21
CA LYS A 2 -5.38 2.35 7.84
C LYS A 2 -5.48 0.87 8.23
N GLU A 3 -4.96 -0.02 7.40
CA GLU A 3 -5.05 -1.45 7.63
C GLU A 3 -3.88 -2.19 7.00
N ILE A 4 -3.46 -3.27 7.64
CA ILE A 4 -2.43 -4.16 7.13
C ILE A 4 -2.96 -5.59 7.23
N LEU A 5 -3.02 -6.29 6.10
CA LEU A 5 -3.30 -7.71 6.05
C LEU A 5 -1.99 -8.42 5.71
N GLU A 6 -1.34 -8.96 6.73
CA GLU A 6 -0.03 -9.59 6.59
C GLU A 6 -0.15 -11.06 6.23
N GLY A 7 0.37 -11.41 5.05
CA GLY A 7 0.50 -12.79 4.61
C GLY A 7 1.92 -13.31 4.83
N PRO A 8 2.20 -14.58 4.47
CA PRO A 8 3.53 -15.16 4.69
C PRO A 8 4.62 -14.55 3.79
N VAL A 9 4.27 -14.10 2.61
CA VAL A 9 5.21 -13.52 1.64
C VAL A 9 4.81 -12.12 1.23
N LEU A 10 3.53 -11.92 0.92
CA LEU A 10 2.98 -10.65 0.50
C LEU A 10 2.02 -10.12 1.54
N SER A 11 2.00 -8.82 1.69
CA SER A 11 1.08 -8.13 2.57
C SER A 11 0.30 -7.09 1.78
N GLU A 12 -0.96 -6.91 2.16
CA GLU A 12 -1.82 -5.89 1.59
C GLU A 12 -1.96 -4.76 2.58
N ILE A 13 -1.73 -3.54 2.13
CA ILE A 13 -1.83 -2.36 2.97
C ILE A 13 -2.84 -1.37 2.39
N ASP A 14 -3.66 -0.81 3.25
CA ASP A 14 -4.60 0.24 2.90
C ASP A 14 -4.10 1.57 3.45
N VAL A 15 -3.96 2.54 2.55
CA VAL A 15 -3.50 3.89 2.88
C VAL A 15 -4.63 4.87 2.66
N GLN A 16 -4.96 5.64 3.67
CA GLN A 16 -5.94 6.71 3.55
C GLN A 16 -5.28 7.93 2.92
N THR A 17 -5.84 8.39 1.82
CA THR A 17 -5.40 9.61 1.12
C THR A 17 -6.54 10.60 1.00
N ALA A 18 -6.23 11.80 0.54
CA ALA A 18 -7.24 12.83 0.27
C ALA A 18 -8.26 12.38 -0.79
N SER A 19 -7.85 11.47 -1.67
CA SER A 19 -8.71 10.93 -2.75
C SER A 19 -9.42 9.64 -2.36
N GLY A 20 -9.23 9.15 -1.14
CA GLY A 20 -9.81 7.91 -0.67
C GLY A 20 -8.76 6.90 -0.24
N ILE A 21 -9.15 5.64 -0.18
CA ILE A 21 -8.26 4.55 0.24
C ILE A 21 -7.54 3.98 -0.96
N VAL A 22 -6.22 3.89 -0.86
CA VAL A 22 -5.37 3.23 -1.86
C VAL A 22 -4.85 1.94 -1.25
N THR A 23 -5.10 0.83 -1.94
CA THR A 23 -4.63 -0.48 -1.51
C THR A 23 -3.37 -0.85 -2.30
N SER A 24 -2.36 -1.26 -1.59
CA SER A 24 -1.09 -1.67 -2.19
C SER A 24 -0.69 -3.05 -1.68
N VAL A 25 -0.04 -3.82 -2.54
CA VAL A 25 0.53 -5.12 -2.17
C VAL A 25 2.03 -5.01 -2.21
N ILE A 26 2.66 -5.26 -1.07
CA ILE A 26 4.11 -5.26 -0.95
C ILE A 26 4.56 -6.54 -0.25
N THR A 27 5.85 -6.80 -0.23
CA THR A 27 6.34 -7.98 0.47
C THR A 27 6.19 -7.78 1.98
N THR A 28 5.88 -8.87 2.68
CA THR A 28 5.80 -8.86 4.14
C THR A 28 7.13 -8.46 4.76
N ARG A 29 8.23 -8.83 4.10
CA ARG A 29 9.56 -8.40 4.48
C ARG A 29 9.68 -6.87 4.49
N SER A 30 9.14 -6.20 3.47
CA SER A 30 9.15 -4.74 3.40
C SER A 30 8.34 -4.11 4.54
N VAL A 31 7.18 -4.70 4.87
CA VAL A 31 6.38 -4.24 6.00
C VAL A 31 7.20 -4.27 7.29
N ARG A 32 7.95 -5.34 7.49
CA ARG A 32 8.78 -5.51 8.70
C ARG A 32 10.00 -4.60 8.69
N GLU A 33 10.68 -4.50 7.56
CA GLU A 33 11.87 -3.65 7.44
C GLU A 33 11.56 -2.17 7.61
N LEU A 34 10.41 -1.71 7.12
CA LEU A 34 9.96 -0.34 7.27
C LEU A 34 9.23 -0.10 8.60
N GLU A 35 9.04 -1.15 9.40
CA GLU A 35 8.33 -1.07 10.68
C GLU A 35 6.94 -0.45 10.53
N LEU A 36 6.24 -0.80 9.44
CA LEU A 36 4.91 -0.29 9.18
C LEU A 36 3.90 -0.85 10.15
N GLN A 37 3.02 0.01 10.62
CA GLN A 37 1.91 -0.36 11.50
C GLN A 37 0.73 0.55 11.24
N VAL A 38 -0.43 0.14 11.69
CA VAL A 38 -1.63 0.97 11.59
C VAL A 38 -1.37 2.29 12.31
N GLY A 39 -1.66 3.40 11.62
CA GLY A 39 -1.38 4.74 12.12
C GLY A 39 -0.08 5.35 11.61
N SER A 40 0.79 4.56 10.94
CA SER A 40 2.01 5.10 10.33
C SER A 40 1.66 6.13 9.25
N GLU A 41 2.44 7.21 9.20
CA GLU A 41 2.35 8.16 8.10
C GLU A 41 3.25 7.66 6.97
N VAL A 42 2.67 7.56 5.76
CA VAL A 42 3.37 7.04 4.58
C VAL A 42 3.03 7.87 3.36
N ILE A 43 3.87 7.76 2.35
CA ILE A 43 3.62 8.36 1.05
C ILE A 43 3.32 7.25 0.06
N ALA A 44 2.20 7.35 -0.64
CA ALA A 44 1.86 6.46 -1.75
C ALA A 44 2.25 7.13 -3.06
N PHE A 45 2.95 6.42 -3.91
CA PHE A 45 3.31 6.94 -5.22
C PHE A 45 3.20 5.85 -6.28
N VAL A 46 2.98 6.27 -7.51
CA VAL A 46 2.82 5.36 -8.66
C VAL A 46 3.74 5.82 -9.76
N LYS A 47 4.48 4.88 -10.34
CA LYS A 47 5.29 5.18 -11.52
C LYS A 47 4.37 5.35 -12.72
N SER A 48 4.62 6.37 -13.53
CA SER A 48 3.79 6.65 -14.71
C SER A 48 3.73 5.48 -15.70
N THR A 49 4.78 4.67 -15.74
CA THR A 49 4.82 3.49 -16.62
C THR A 49 3.99 2.32 -16.12
N GLU A 50 3.49 2.38 -14.89
CA GLU A 50 2.71 1.31 -14.27
C GLU A 50 1.23 1.68 -14.12
N VAL A 51 0.84 2.82 -14.65
CA VAL A 51 -0.56 3.25 -14.63
C VAL A 51 -1.31 2.54 -15.75
N SER A 52 -2.38 1.85 -15.40
CA SER A 52 -3.25 1.19 -16.36
C SER A 52 -4.51 2.01 -16.55
N ILE A 53 -4.99 2.06 -17.77
CA ILE A 53 -6.19 2.80 -18.12
C ILE A 53 -7.22 1.82 -18.69
N ALA A 54 -8.44 1.91 -18.18
CA ALA A 54 -9.56 1.16 -18.70
C ALA A 54 -10.62 2.12 -19.22
N LYS A 55 -11.20 1.78 -20.35
CA LYS A 55 -12.31 2.55 -20.92
C LYS A 55 -13.62 2.08 -20.29
N LEU A 56 -14.38 3.05 -19.85
CA LEU A 56 -15.72 2.79 -19.29
C LEU A 56 -16.77 2.63 -20.40
#